data_0f8cbda48765298f09ddb35e75f5ba33
#
_entry.id   0f8cbda48765298f09ddb35e75f5ba33
#
_cell.length_a   1.000
_cell.length_b   1.000
_cell.length_c   1.000
_cell.angle_alpha   90.00
_cell.angle_beta   90.00
_cell.angle_gamma   90.00
#
_symmetry.space_group_name_H-M   'P 1'
#
loop_
_entity.id
_entity.type
_entity.pdbx_description
1 polymer ?
#
loop_
_entity_poly.entity_id
_entity_poly.type
_entity_poly.pdbx_seq_one_letter_code
_entity_poly.pdbx_strand_id
1 'polypeptide(L)'
;MATATQFINVAMQDLGYMESPANSNMTKFGKWIGLQGQPWCMSAVQYWASNAGVQLPLKTGSCKALMDAAKRAGQWVTSDYKTGDILIFQWKNRLRHCGIVVSVATNALKTIEGNTAIGNDSNGGEVMLRNRTTEFVLGAVRPTFEQEVVNVDYEQFIKLLNEYRNELRDNDSNAYSEEARNWATSTGLIQGNGTTPDGQPNYMWADFLTREQFITVLYRFAKKLGVV
;
A
#
# COMPACT_ATOMS: atom_id res chain seq x y z
N MET A 1 -20.14 3.55 -8.89
CA MET A 1 -19.41 4.07 -7.69
C MET A 1 -17.94 4.11 -8.03
N ALA A 2 -17.13 4.85 -7.30
CA ALA A 2 -15.68 4.89 -7.53
C ALA A 2 -14.96 3.78 -6.76
N THR A 3 -13.75 3.41 -7.19
CA THR A 3 -12.84 2.54 -6.43
C THR A 3 -12.00 3.36 -5.44
N ALA A 4 -11.37 2.69 -4.45
CA ALA A 4 -10.45 3.34 -3.52
C ALA A 4 -9.24 3.94 -4.27
N THR A 5 -8.70 3.24 -5.27
CA THR A 5 -7.60 3.72 -6.11
C THR A 5 -7.98 4.97 -6.89
N GLN A 6 -9.18 5.06 -7.46
CA GLN A 6 -9.65 6.27 -8.13
C GLN A 6 -9.71 7.46 -7.17
N PHE A 7 -10.20 7.25 -5.94
CA PHE A 7 -10.24 8.30 -4.91
C PHE A 7 -8.83 8.82 -4.57
N ILE A 8 -7.89 7.92 -4.34
CA ILE A 8 -6.50 8.27 -4.06
C ILE A 8 -5.85 8.98 -5.24
N ASN A 9 -6.05 8.49 -6.46
CA ASN A 9 -5.47 9.08 -7.67
C ASN A 9 -5.93 10.52 -7.88
N VAL A 10 -7.20 10.85 -7.57
CA VAL A 10 -7.68 12.23 -7.60
C VAL A 10 -6.97 13.09 -6.56
N ALA A 11 -6.75 12.60 -5.34
CA ALA A 11 -6.01 13.32 -4.31
C ALA A 11 -4.53 13.50 -4.68
N MET A 12 -3.91 12.48 -5.28
CA MET A 12 -2.50 12.50 -5.71
C MET A 12 -2.21 13.55 -6.80
N GLN A 13 -3.20 13.95 -7.60
CA GLN A 13 -3.03 15.03 -8.58
C GLN A 13 -2.72 16.37 -7.92
N ASP A 14 -3.07 16.52 -6.65
CA ASP A 14 -2.83 17.74 -5.88
C ASP A 14 -1.59 17.64 -4.97
N LEU A 15 -0.79 16.58 -5.07
CA LEU A 15 0.43 16.46 -4.28
C LEU A 15 1.37 17.64 -4.53
N GLY A 16 1.82 18.30 -3.45
CA GLY A 16 2.62 19.51 -3.51
C GLY A 16 1.81 20.81 -3.71
N TYR A 17 0.47 20.73 -3.79
CA TYR A 17 -0.37 21.94 -3.81
C TYR A 17 -0.21 22.72 -2.51
N MET A 18 -0.03 24.04 -2.62
CA MET A 18 0.13 24.96 -1.48
C MET A 18 -0.97 26.00 -1.44
N GLU A 19 -1.35 26.42 -0.24
CA GLU A 19 -2.20 27.59 -0.06
C GLU A 19 -1.51 28.87 -0.53
N SER A 20 -2.29 29.82 -0.99
CA SER A 20 -1.73 31.10 -1.47
C SER A 20 -2.67 32.27 -1.12
N PRO A 21 -2.14 33.30 -0.43
CA PRO A 21 -0.79 33.47 0.14
C PRO A 21 -0.45 32.43 1.23
N ALA A 22 0.82 32.23 1.52
CA ALA A 22 1.26 31.35 2.61
C ALA A 22 0.63 31.77 3.97
N ASN A 23 0.25 30.80 4.79
CA ASN A 23 -0.43 30.95 6.08
C ASN A 23 -1.81 31.63 6.01
N SER A 24 -2.45 31.65 4.84
CA SER A 24 -3.74 32.29 4.65
C SER A 24 -4.94 31.36 4.72
N ASN A 25 -4.72 30.05 4.62
CA ASN A 25 -5.75 29.05 4.42
C ASN A 25 -6.64 29.32 3.17
N MET A 26 -6.13 30.11 2.20
CA MET A 26 -6.82 30.40 0.96
C MET A 26 -6.49 29.35 -0.08
N THR A 27 -7.46 28.53 -0.46
CA THR A 27 -7.24 27.36 -1.33
C THR A 27 -8.41 27.15 -2.28
N LYS A 28 -8.15 26.41 -3.38
CA LYS A 28 -9.24 25.92 -4.25
C LYS A 28 -10.25 25.05 -3.50
N PHE A 29 -9.80 24.30 -2.50
CA PHE A 29 -10.65 23.43 -1.68
C PHE A 29 -11.60 24.22 -0.79
N GLY A 30 -11.07 25.24 -0.09
CA GLY A 30 -11.86 26.18 0.71
C GLY A 30 -12.85 26.97 -0.14
N LYS A 31 -12.42 27.43 -1.33
CA LYS A 31 -13.30 28.11 -2.30
C LYS A 31 -14.45 27.21 -2.75
N TRP A 32 -14.17 25.94 -3.10
CA TRP A 32 -15.17 24.98 -3.58
C TRP A 32 -16.26 24.68 -2.55
N ILE A 33 -15.90 24.57 -1.25
CA ILE A 33 -16.87 24.27 -0.19
C ILE A 33 -17.47 25.54 0.47
N GLY A 34 -16.97 26.73 0.13
CA GLY A 34 -17.41 28.00 0.72
C GLY A 34 -16.78 28.32 2.09
N LEU A 35 -15.58 27.78 2.39
CA LEU A 35 -14.87 27.93 3.67
C LEU A 35 -13.45 28.48 3.47
N GLN A 36 -13.33 29.58 2.70
CA GLN A 36 -12.03 30.24 2.50
C GLN A 36 -11.46 30.78 3.81
N GLY A 37 -10.16 30.74 3.95
CA GLY A 37 -9.45 31.24 5.12
C GLY A 37 -9.61 30.37 6.38
N GLN A 38 -10.21 29.18 6.27
CA GLN A 38 -10.36 28.22 7.35
C GLN A 38 -9.41 27.03 7.15
N PRO A 39 -9.03 26.30 8.22
CA PRO A 39 -8.27 25.05 8.07
C PRO A 39 -8.94 24.11 7.07
N TRP A 40 -8.18 23.63 6.09
CA TRP A 40 -8.75 23.05 4.88
C TRP A 40 -8.44 21.55 4.66
N CYS A 41 -7.92 20.83 5.67
CA CYS A 41 -7.69 19.39 5.56
C CYS A 41 -8.97 18.62 5.15
N MET A 42 -10.08 18.86 5.83
CA MET A 42 -11.36 18.23 5.48
C MET A 42 -11.95 18.77 4.17
N SER A 43 -11.76 20.04 3.88
CA SER A 43 -12.20 20.63 2.60
C SER A 43 -11.50 19.97 1.40
N ALA A 44 -10.22 19.63 1.53
CA ALA A 44 -9.47 18.89 0.52
C ALA A 44 -10.04 17.47 0.34
N VAL A 45 -10.24 16.71 1.42
CA VAL A 45 -10.85 15.38 1.37
C VAL A 45 -12.23 15.40 0.70
N GLN A 46 -13.08 16.38 1.04
CA GLN A 46 -14.40 16.53 0.42
C GLN A 46 -14.33 16.84 -1.08
N TYR A 47 -13.39 17.70 -1.46
CA TYR A 47 -13.14 18.05 -2.86
C TYR A 47 -12.70 16.82 -3.66
N TRP A 48 -11.73 16.06 -3.14
CA TRP A 48 -11.25 14.85 -3.79
C TRP A 48 -12.33 13.78 -3.88
N ALA A 49 -13.12 13.58 -2.81
CA ALA A 49 -14.25 12.64 -2.82
C ALA A 49 -15.28 13.01 -3.90
N SER A 50 -15.64 14.30 -3.99
CA SER A 50 -16.58 14.78 -5.00
C SER A 50 -16.08 14.56 -6.42
N ASN A 51 -14.80 14.86 -6.70
CA ASN A 51 -14.21 14.68 -8.03
C ASN A 51 -14.00 13.21 -8.41
N ALA A 52 -13.81 12.36 -7.42
CA ALA A 52 -13.72 10.92 -7.64
C ALA A 52 -15.07 10.20 -7.72
N GLY A 53 -16.18 10.89 -7.44
CA GLY A 53 -17.51 10.27 -7.36
C GLY A 53 -17.74 9.41 -6.10
N VAL A 54 -16.94 9.64 -5.04
CA VAL A 54 -17.09 8.97 -3.75
C VAL A 54 -18.16 9.67 -2.91
N GLN A 55 -19.12 8.88 -2.43
CA GLN A 55 -20.19 9.36 -1.57
C GLN A 55 -19.73 9.40 -0.10
N LEU A 56 -19.75 10.58 0.51
CA LEU A 56 -19.50 10.75 1.94
C LEU A 56 -20.83 11.04 2.66
N PRO A 57 -20.97 10.63 3.94
CA PRO A 57 -22.24 10.74 4.67
C PRO A 57 -22.65 12.18 4.98
N LEU A 58 -21.74 13.13 4.82
CA LEU A 58 -22.02 14.56 5.02
C LEU A 58 -21.01 15.42 4.23
N LYS A 59 -21.48 16.45 3.53
CA LYS A 59 -20.65 17.52 2.97
C LYS A 59 -20.33 18.54 4.05
N THR A 60 -19.06 18.63 4.49
CA THR A 60 -18.65 19.49 5.61
C THR A 60 -17.15 19.79 5.59
N GLY A 61 -16.70 20.93 6.12
CA GLY A 61 -15.29 21.22 6.42
C GLY A 61 -14.84 20.75 7.81
N SER A 62 -15.72 20.09 8.58
CA SER A 62 -15.45 19.69 9.97
C SER A 62 -15.19 18.20 10.08
N CYS A 63 -13.99 17.84 10.57
CA CYS A 63 -13.64 16.43 10.90
C CYS A 63 -14.65 15.81 11.88
N LYS A 64 -15.08 16.59 12.92
CA LYS A 64 -16.06 16.12 13.90
C LYS A 64 -17.42 15.84 13.26
N ALA A 65 -17.92 16.74 12.44
CA ALA A 65 -19.22 16.59 11.81
C ALA A 65 -19.25 15.38 10.86
N LEU A 66 -18.18 15.17 10.08
CA LEU A 66 -18.06 13.98 9.22
C LEU A 66 -18.01 12.68 10.05
N MET A 67 -17.21 12.66 11.14
CA MET A 67 -17.14 11.53 12.05
C MET A 67 -18.51 11.17 12.61
N ASP A 68 -19.25 12.16 13.12
CA ASP A 68 -20.57 11.95 13.72
C ASP A 68 -21.58 11.43 12.68
N ALA A 69 -21.52 11.95 11.46
CA ALA A 69 -22.35 11.47 10.35
C ALA A 69 -21.97 10.02 9.95
N ALA A 70 -20.69 9.69 9.88
CA ALA A 70 -20.22 8.34 9.57
C ALA A 70 -20.62 7.31 10.63
N LYS A 71 -20.59 7.69 11.92
CA LYS A 71 -21.10 6.83 13.01
C LYS A 71 -22.58 6.52 12.83
N ARG A 72 -23.39 7.51 12.49
CA ARG A 72 -24.84 7.31 12.23
C ARG A 72 -25.10 6.47 10.98
N ALA A 73 -24.22 6.57 9.97
CA ALA A 73 -24.32 5.81 8.73
C ALA A 73 -23.70 4.41 8.78
N GLY A 74 -23.12 3.98 9.92
CA GLY A 74 -22.41 2.69 10.03
C GLY A 74 -21.10 2.62 9.24
N GLN A 75 -20.53 3.79 8.90
CA GLN A 75 -19.29 3.92 8.12
C GLN A 75 -18.06 4.28 8.99
N TRP A 76 -18.17 4.19 10.30
CA TRP A 76 -17.09 4.49 11.22
C TRP A 76 -16.39 3.22 11.69
N VAL A 77 -15.05 3.19 11.56
CA VAL A 77 -14.20 2.09 12.02
C VAL A 77 -13.08 2.61 12.92
N THR A 78 -12.64 1.78 13.89
CA THR A 78 -11.59 2.13 14.87
C THR A 78 -10.37 1.21 14.80
N SER A 79 -10.38 0.25 13.90
CA SER A 79 -9.28 -0.70 13.65
C SER A 79 -9.38 -1.25 12.22
N ASP A 80 -8.41 -2.07 11.82
CA ASP A 80 -8.38 -2.71 10.50
C ASP A 80 -8.54 -1.69 9.36
N TYR A 81 -7.74 -0.62 9.43
CA TYR A 81 -7.77 0.44 8.43
C TYR A 81 -7.39 -0.09 7.05
N LYS A 82 -8.05 0.44 6.01
CA LYS A 82 -7.89 0.03 4.62
C LYS A 82 -7.57 1.22 3.73
N THR A 83 -7.01 0.93 2.59
CA THR A 83 -6.81 1.89 1.49
C THR A 83 -8.12 2.59 1.16
N GLY A 84 -8.09 3.93 1.08
CA GLY A 84 -9.27 4.77 0.86
C GLY A 84 -10.01 5.20 2.14
N ASP A 85 -9.70 4.64 3.31
CA ASP A 85 -10.25 5.13 4.59
C ASP A 85 -9.81 6.57 4.84
N ILE A 86 -10.71 7.38 5.39
CA ILE A 86 -10.44 8.76 5.78
C ILE A 86 -10.17 8.78 7.27
N LEU A 87 -8.90 8.83 7.66
CA LEU A 87 -8.47 8.90 9.06
C LEU A 87 -8.87 10.22 9.68
N ILE A 88 -9.31 10.17 10.94
CA ILE A 88 -9.51 11.33 11.79
C ILE A 88 -8.48 11.27 12.92
N PHE A 89 -7.64 12.29 13.00
CA PHE A 89 -6.58 12.40 13.99
C PHE A 89 -7.00 13.24 15.18
N GLN A 90 -6.57 12.82 16.38
CA GLN A 90 -6.79 13.52 17.64
C GLN A 90 -5.48 13.72 18.36
N TRP A 91 -5.13 14.99 18.64
CA TRP A 91 -4.00 15.36 19.50
C TRP A 91 -4.49 16.18 20.69
N LYS A 92 -4.02 15.85 21.88
CA LYS A 92 -4.37 16.56 23.12
C LYS A 92 -5.90 16.71 23.31
N ASN A 93 -6.64 15.60 23.10
CA ASN A 93 -8.10 15.55 23.19
C ASN A 93 -8.87 16.50 22.28
N ARG A 94 -8.27 16.92 21.17
CA ARG A 94 -8.92 17.75 20.12
C ARG A 94 -8.81 17.06 18.78
N LEU A 95 -9.94 16.99 18.08
CA LEU A 95 -9.95 16.57 16.66
C LEU A 95 -9.28 17.69 15.85
N ARG A 96 -8.20 17.36 15.18
CA ARG A 96 -7.33 18.37 14.58
C ARG A 96 -7.14 18.21 13.10
N HIS A 97 -7.24 17.00 12.58
CA HIS A 97 -6.78 16.72 11.24
C HIS A 97 -7.44 15.49 10.63
N CYS A 98 -7.30 15.35 9.30
CA CYS A 98 -7.73 14.17 8.56
C CYS A 98 -6.82 13.92 7.34
N GLY A 99 -6.83 12.69 6.85
CA GLY A 99 -6.13 12.28 5.63
C GLY A 99 -6.68 10.99 5.08
N ILE A 100 -6.42 10.70 3.80
CA ILE A 100 -6.84 9.48 3.13
C ILE A 100 -5.72 8.45 3.21
N VAL A 101 -6.03 7.22 3.58
CA VAL A 101 -5.07 6.10 3.59
C VAL A 101 -4.72 5.71 2.16
N VAL A 102 -3.44 5.81 1.82
CA VAL A 102 -2.88 5.39 0.53
C VAL A 102 -2.44 3.94 0.57
N SER A 103 -1.79 3.53 1.65
CA SER A 103 -1.39 2.14 1.88
C SER A 103 -1.27 1.83 3.37
N VAL A 104 -1.40 0.54 3.69
CA VAL A 104 -1.31 0.00 5.05
C VAL A 104 -0.14 -0.97 5.10
N ALA A 105 0.73 -0.82 6.11
CA ALA A 105 1.78 -1.78 6.46
C ALA A 105 1.61 -2.20 7.93
N THR A 106 2.37 -3.18 8.39
CA THR A 106 2.19 -3.83 9.72
C THR A 106 2.06 -2.83 10.88
N ASN A 107 2.82 -1.73 10.88
CA ASN A 107 2.78 -0.72 11.95
C ASN A 107 2.77 0.72 11.40
N ALA A 108 2.43 0.91 10.14
CA ALA A 108 2.46 2.21 9.50
C ALA A 108 1.31 2.40 8.52
N LEU A 109 0.80 3.61 8.46
CA LEU A 109 -0.19 4.06 7.50
C LEU A 109 0.44 5.15 6.66
N LYS A 110 0.47 4.96 5.34
CA LYS A 110 0.81 6.04 4.42
C LYS A 110 -0.46 6.77 4.06
N THR A 111 -0.48 8.09 4.25
CA THR A 111 -1.65 8.94 3.99
C THR A 111 -1.33 10.03 2.99
N ILE A 112 -2.36 10.53 2.29
CA ILE A 112 -2.33 11.83 1.61
C ILE A 112 -3.20 12.81 2.39
N GLU A 113 -2.64 13.97 2.71
CA GLU A 113 -3.21 14.94 3.64
C GLU A 113 -3.11 16.35 3.07
N GLY A 114 -4.18 17.12 3.17
CA GLY A 114 -4.17 18.55 2.90
C GLY A 114 -3.93 19.36 4.16
N ASN A 115 -3.42 20.57 4.02
CA ASN A 115 -3.15 21.50 5.13
C ASN A 115 -2.14 20.96 6.16
N THR A 116 -1.09 20.30 5.70
CA THR A 116 -0.06 19.69 6.55
C THR A 116 1.32 20.17 6.15
N ALA A 117 2.30 20.05 7.04
CA ALA A 117 3.73 20.22 6.77
C ALA A 117 4.55 19.39 7.76
N ILE A 118 5.85 19.21 7.50
CA ILE A 118 6.77 18.63 8.49
C ILE A 118 6.90 19.60 9.66
N GLY A 119 6.57 19.13 10.87
CA GLY A 119 6.55 19.94 12.08
C GLY A 119 5.25 20.75 12.31
N ASN A 120 4.32 20.76 11.36
CA ASN A 120 2.99 21.36 11.51
C ASN A 120 1.92 20.48 10.86
N ASP A 121 1.48 19.48 11.61
CA ASP A 121 0.61 18.41 11.10
C ASP A 121 -0.83 18.84 10.77
N SER A 122 -1.30 19.96 11.31
CA SER A 122 -2.73 20.32 11.24
C SER A 122 -3.03 21.69 10.62
N ASN A 123 -2.01 22.46 10.26
CA ASN A 123 -2.14 23.75 9.60
C ASN A 123 -0.83 24.14 8.89
N GLY A 124 -0.30 23.23 8.09
CA GLY A 124 0.99 23.38 7.40
C GLY A 124 0.90 23.97 6.00
N GLY A 125 -0.30 24.10 5.45
CA GLY A 125 -0.55 24.82 4.19
C GLY A 125 -0.27 24.05 2.90
N GLU A 126 0.06 22.75 2.96
CA GLU A 126 0.45 21.93 1.80
C GLU A 126 -0.32 20.61 1.72
N VAL A 127 -0.38 20.03 0.52
CA VAL A 127 -0.82 18.65 0.29
C VAL A 127 0.41 17.74 0.25
N MET A 128 0.51 16.82 1.21
CA MET A 128 1.68 15.94 1.34
C MET A 128 1.29 14.47 1.52
N LEU A 129 2.21 13.59 1.12
CA LEU A 129 2.23 12.21 1.62
C LEU A 129 2.88 12.19 3.02
N ARG A 130 2.22 11.50 3.96
CA ARG A 130 2.69 11.36 5.33
C ARG A 130 2.77 9.90 5.74
N ASN A 131 3.75 9.56 6.58
CA ASN A 131 3.78 8.29 7.27
C ASN A 131 3.22 8.50 8.67
N ARG A 132 2.22 7.72 9.03
CA ARG A 132 1.50 7.81 10.30
C ARG A 132 1.54 6.48 11.04
N THR A 133 1.56 6.56 12.36
CA THR A 133 1.22 5.42 13.24
C THR A 133 -0.24 5.51 13.65
N THR A 134 -0.77 4.46 14.22
CA THR A 134 -2.17 4.47 14.72
C THR A 134 -2.35 5.20 16.05
N GLU A 135 -1.28 5.64 16.70
CA GLU A 135 -1.27 6.25 18.05
C GLU A 135 -2.24 7.44 18.18
N PHE A 136 -2.30 8.29 17.15
CA PHE A 136 -3.16 9.49 17.17
C PHE A 136 -4.41 9.34 16.31
N VAL A 137 -4.68 8.15 15.79
CA VAL A 137 -5.88 7.88 14.99
C VAL A 137 -7.04 7.58 15.92
N LEU A 138 -8.05 8.46 15.93
CA LEU A 138 -9.30 8.23 16.67
C LEU A 138 -10.16 7.15 16.00
N GLY A 139 -10.06 7.04 14.69
CA GLY A 139 -10.78 6.13 13.82
C GLY A 139 -10.82 6.67 12.40
N ALA A 140 -11.59 6.02 11.55
CA ALA A 140 -11.73 6.39 10.15
C ALA A 140 -13.18 6.35 9.67
N VAL A 141 -13.48 7.22 8.72
CA VAL A 141 -14.65 7.08 7.86
C VAL A 141 -14.30 6.15 6.72
N ARG A 142 -15.05 5.08 6.55
CA ARG A 142 -14.91 4.11 5.46
C ARG A 142 -16.00 4.30 4.43
N PRO A 143 -15.71 4.98 3.30
CA PRO A 143 -16.66 5.07 2.20
C PRO A 143 -16.96 3.71 1.60
N THR A 144 -18.09 3.58 0.92
CA THR A 144 -18.37 2.40 0.11
C THR A 144 -17.69 2.57 -1.25
N PHE A 145 -16.83 1.64 -1.61
CA PHE A 145 -16.16 1.58 -2.90
C PHE A 145 -16.67 0.41 -3.74
N GLU A 146 -16.57 0.54 -5.07
CA GLU A 146 -16.62 -0.61 -5.95
C GLU A 146 -15.40 -1.51 -5.72
N GLN A 147 -15.59 -2.81 -5.84
CA GLN A 147 -14.46 -3.73 -5.81
C GLN A 147 -13.58 -3.48 -7.04
N GLU A 148 -12.30 -3.38 -6.81
CA GLU A 148 -11.34 -3.36 -7.90
C GLU A 148 -11.26 -4.76 -8.50
N VAL A 149 -11.71 -4.90 -9.73
CA VAL A 149 -11.43 -6.11 -10.50
C VAL A 149 -10.03 -5.93 -11.07
N VAL A 150 -9.05 -6.51 -10.41
CA VAL A 150 -7.70 -6.62 -10.97
C VAL A 150 -7.77 -7.72 -12.02
N ASN A 151 -8.06 -7.35 -13.26
CA ASN A 151 -7.88 -8.25 -14.39
C ASN A 151 -6.39 -8.34 -14.68
N VAL A 152 -5.75 -9.36 -14.11
CA VAL A 152 -4.39 -9.73 -14.50
C VAL A 152 -4.52 -10.52 -15.79
N ASP A 153 -4.12 -9.95 -16.92
CA ASP A 153 -4.02 -10.68 -18.17
C ASP A 153 -2.85 -11.67 -18.14
N TYR A 154 -2.77 -12.54 -19.14
CA TYR A 154 -1.73 -13.57 -19.20
C TYR A 154 -0.32 -12.98 -19.23
N GLU A 155 -0.10 -11.87 -19.94
CA GLU A 155 1.22 -11.23 -20.05
C GLU A 155 1.64 -10.62 -18.72
N GLN A 156 0.73 -9.94 -18.03
CA GLN A 156 0.95 -9.39 -16.70
C GLN A 156 1.25 -10.50 -15.68
N PHE A 157 0.50 -11.61 -15.73
CA PHE A 157 0.76 -12.77 -14.87
C PHE A 157 2.15 -13.34 -15.09
N ILE A 158 2.55 -13.58 -16.35
CA ILE A 158 3.88 -14.10 -16.68
C ILE A 158 4.99 -13.12 -16.26
N LYS A 159 4.78 -11.82 -16.43
CA LYS A 159 5.73 -10.80 -15.98
C LYS A 159 5.92 -10.87 -14.46
N LEU A 160 4.85 -10.85 -13.68
CA LEU A 160 4.91 -10.92 -12.21
C LEU A 160 5.54 -12.25 -11.73
N LEU A 161 5.22 -13.36 -12.38
CA LEU A 161 5.82 -14.67 -12.08
C LEU A 161 7.32 -14.67 -12.34
N ASN A 162 7.78 -14.06 -13.44
CA ASN A 162 9.19 -13.97 -13.76
C ASN A 162 9.93 -13.01 -12.81
N GLU A 163 9.33 -11.90 -12.41
CA GLU A 163 9.86 -10.99 -11.39
C GLU A 163 10.05 -11.73 -10.07
N TYR A 164 9.03 -12.43 -9.59
CA TYR A 164 9.10 -13.26 -8.38
C TYR A 164 10.20 -14.33 -8.46
N ARG A 165 10.30 -15.06 -9.59
CA ARG A 165 11.35 -16.06 -9.80
C ARG A 165 12.75 -15.46 -9.86
N ASN A 166 12.89 -14.22 -10.32
CA ASN A 166 14.16 -13.52 -10.30
C ASN A 166 14.59 -13.11 -8.88
N GLU A 167 13.65 -12.82 -7.99
CA GLU A 167 13.93 -12.56 -6.57
C GLU A 167 14.49 -13.80 -5.87
N LEU A 168 14.15 -15.02 -6.33
CA LEU A 168 14.64 -16.28 -5.77
C LEU A 168 16.06 -16.67 -6.24
N ARG A 169 16.75 -15.81 -7.01
CA ARG A 169 18.08 -16.06 -7.56
C ARG A 169 19.22 -15.71 -6.59
N ASP A 170 19.01 -15.83 -5.32
CA ASP A 170 19.98 -15.53 -4.26
C ASP A 170 20.51 -16.77 -3.53
N ASN A 171 20.01 -17.97 -3.87
CA ASN A 171 20.29 -19.25 -3.20
C ASN A 171 19.81 -19.31 -1.74
N ASP A 172 18.96 -18.42 -1.31
CA ASP A 172 18.37 -18.44 0.02
C ASP A 172 17.69 -19.79 0.30
N SER A 173 17.88 -20.30 1.49
CA SER A 173 17.42 -21.63 1.86
C SER A 173 17.33 -21.81 3.37
N ASN A 174 16.47 -22.71 3.81
CA ASN A 174 16.29 -23.01 5.22
C ASN A 174 17.36 -23.97 5.75
N ALA A 175 17.78 -23.77 7.00
CA ALA A 175 18.83 -24.56 7.65
C ALA A 175 18.54 -26.08 7.70
N TYR A 176 17.24 -26.48 7.78
CA TYR A 176 16.87 -27.89 7.87
C TYR A 176 17.31 -28.71 6.65
N SER A 177 17.54 -28.11 5.51
CA SER A 177 17.91 -28.80 4.26
C SER A 177 19.40 -28.67 3.91
N GLU A 178 20.22 -28.07 4.77
CA GLU A 178 21.63 -27.78 4.48
C GLU A 178 22.44 -29.05 4.13
N GLU A 179 22.34 -30.08 4.94
CA GLU A 179 23.04 -31.35 4.70
C GLU A 179 22.64 -31.98 3.35
N ALA A 180 21.33 -32.01 3.08
CA ALA A 180 20.79 -32.56 1.82
C ALA A 180 21.24 -31.76 0.60
N ARG A 181 21.27 -30.43 0.70
CA ARG A 181 21.74 -29.55 -0.38
C ARG A 181 23.23 -29.77 -0.65
N ASN A 182 24.05 -29.78 0.40
CA ASN A 182 25.49 -30.01 0.30
C ASN A 182 25.79 -31.37 -0.34
N TRP A 183 25.07 -32.41 0.06
CA TRP A 183 25.18 -33.73 -0.54
C TRP A 183 24.74 -33.71 -2.01
N ALA A 184 23.60 -33.11 -2.35
CA ALA A 184 23.06 -33.09 -3.72
C ALA A 184 23.97 -32.32 -4.70
N THR A 185 24.58 -31.22 -4.27
CA THR A 185 25.50 -30.41 -5.08
C THR A 185 26.87 -31.10 -5.20
N SER A 186 27.46 -31.56 -4.11
CA SER A 186 28.78 -32.27 -4.11
C SER A 186 28.76 -33.56 -4.93
N THR A 187 27.60 -34.22 -4.98
CA THR A 187 27.41 -35.42 -5.80
C THR A 187 27.01 -35.14 -7.24
N GLY A 188 26.75 -33.88 -7.60
CA GLY A 188 26.33 -33.49 -8.95
C GLY A 188 24.91 -33.93 -9.33
N LEU A 189 24.07 -34.26 -8.37
CA LEU A 189 22.65 -34.53 -8.61
C LEU A 189 21.91 -33.27 -8.98
N ILE A 190 22.22 -32.15 -8.33
CA ILE A 190 21.73 -30.82 -8.64
C ILE A 190 22.91 -29.97 -9.12
N GLN A 191 22.74 -29.32 -10.26
CA GLN A 191 23.81 -28.57 -10.94
C GLN A 191 23.53 -27.06 -11.04
N GLY A 192 22.36 -26.61 -10.60
CA GLY A 192 21.93 -25.22 -10.74
C GLY A 192 21.50 -24.83 -12.17
N ASN A 193 21.05 -23.59 -12.31
CA ASN A 193 20.61 -23.02 -13.57
C ASN A 193 21.16 -21.58 -13.69
N GLY A 194 22.32 -21.41 -14.32
CA GLY A 194 23.02 -20.13 -14.44
C GLY A 194 23.73 -19.73 -13.14
N THR A 195 23.91 -18.43 -12.95
CA THR A 195 24.62 -17.83 -11.82
C THR A 195 23.77 -16.82 -11.08
N THR A 196 24.01 -16.69 -9.78
CA THR A 196 23.50 -15.60 -8.93
C THR A 196 24.22 -14.29 -9.24
N PRO A 197 23.73 -13.12 -8.77
CA PRO A 197 24.38 -11.82 -9.03
C PRO A 197 25.83 -11.73 -8.54
N ASP A 198 26.21 -12.51 -7.53
CA ASP A 198 27.58 -12.62 -6.99
C ASP A 198 28.45 -13.66 -7.74
N GLY A 199 27.94 -14.25 -8.83
CA GLY A 199 28.67 -15.17 -9.69
C GLY A 199 28.71 -16.62 -9.23
N GLN A 200 28.00 -16.98 -8.16
CA GLN A 200 27.88 -18.38 -7.68
C GLN A 200 26.88 -19.17 -8.52
N PRO A 201 26.98 -20.52 -8.58
CA PRO A 201 25.94 -21.33 -9.20
C PRO A 201 24.57 -21.03 -8.61
N ASN A 202 23.57 -20.76 -9.44
CA ASN A 202 22.22 -20.49 -8.99
C ASN A 202 21.43 -21.80 -8.87
N TYR A 203 21.14 -22.23 -7.66
CA TYR A 203 20.39 -23.45 -7.39
C TYR A 203 18.89 -23.23 -7.25
N MET A 204 18.45 -22.00 -7.03
CA MET A 204 17.03 -21.61 -6.89
C MET A 204 16.29 -22.53 -5.89
N TRP A 205 16.82 -22.68 -4.68
CA TRP A 205 16.29 -23.64 -3.69
C TRP A 205 14.83 -23.41 -3.30
N ALA A 206 14.36 -22.19 -3.41
CA ALA A 206 12.99 -21.80 -3.11
C ALA A 206 12.05 -21.76 -4.33
N ASP A 207 12.54 -22.05 -5.55
CA ASP A 207 11.74 -22.01 -6.77
C ASP A 207 10.90 -23.29 -6.95
N PHE A 208 9.92 -23.23 -7.85
CA PHE A 208 9.07 -24.36 -8.19
C PHE A 208 9.84 -25.44 -8.98
N LEU A 209 9.68 -26.67 -8.58
CA LEU A 209 10.26 -27.82 -9.27
C LEU A 209 9.36 -28.25 -10.44
N THR A 210 9.90 -28.26 -11.66
CA THR A 210 9.17 -28.83 -12.82
C THR A 210 9.27 -30.36 -12.84
N ARG A 211 8.32 -31.03 -13.50
CA ARG A 211 8.35 -32.47 -13.71
C ARG A 211 9.62 -32.94 -14.44
N GLU A 212 10.09 -32.15 -15.40
CA GLU A 212 11.33 -32.40 -16.14
C GLU A 212 12.56 -32.34 -15.24
N GLN A 213 12.66 -31.31 -14.41
CA GLN A 213 13.74 -31.19 -13.43
C GLN A 213 13.74 -32.34 -12.43
N PHE A 214 12.58 -32.73 -11.92
CA PHE A 214 12.43 -33.84 -11.01
C PHE A 214 12.89 -35.18 -11.64
N ILE A 215 12.43 -35.49 -12.83
CA ILE A 215 12.81 -36.70 -13.56
C ILE A 215 14.31 -36.71 -13.90
N THR A 216 14.89 -35.57 -14.24
CA THR A 216 16.33 -35.44 -14.49
C THR A 216 17.15 -35.76 -13.25
N VAL A 217 16.74 -35.25 -12.09
CA VAL A 217 17.41 -35.56 -10.81
C VAL A 217 17.28 -37.04 -10.46
N LEU A 218 16.09 -37.64 -10.61
CA LEU A 218 15.87 -39.08 -10.39
C LEU A 218 16.73 -39.93 -11.32
N TYR A 219 16.83 -39.60 -12.60
CA TYR A 219 17.66 -40.33 -13.55
C TYR A 219 19.15 -40.27 -13.17
N ARG A 220 19.67 -39.11 -12.76
CA ARG A 220 21.04 -38.96 -12.29
C ARG A 220 21.28 -39.82 -11.03
N PHE A 221 20.32 -39.86 -10.12
CA PHE A 221 20.36 -40.66 -8.92
C PHE A 221 20.38 -42.18 -9.26
N ALA A 222 19.47 -42.62 -10.13
CA ALA A 222 19.43 -44.02 -10.59
C ALA A 222 20.74 -44.45 -11.26
N LYS A 223 21.36 -43.60 -12.08
CA LYS A 223 22.70 -43.86 -12.65
C LYS A 223 23.77 -44.03 -11.60
N LYS A 224 23.78 -43.22 -10.54
CA LYS A 224 24.75 -43.35 -9.44
C LYS A 224 24.58 -44.66 -8.67
N LEU A 225 23.36 -45.20 -8.60
CA LEU A 225 23.07 -46.47 -7.98
C LEU A 225 23.33 -47.66 -8.90
N GLY A 226 23.63 -47.42 -10.18
CA GLY A 226 23.87 -48.49 -11.16
C GLY A 226 22.60 -49.25 -11.55
N VAL A 227 21.40 -48.65 -11.39
CA VAL A 227 20.12 -49.30 -11.71
C VAL A 227 19.60 -48.95 -13.12
N VAL A 228 20.23 -47.98 -13.77
CA VAL A 228 19.99 -47.55 -15.17
C VAL A 228 21.33 -47.21 -15.82
#